data_bb55e730c74cfbd220647428dd8997e7
#
_entry.id   bb55e730c74cfbd220647428dd8997e7
#
_cell.length_a   1.000
_cell.length_b   1.000
_cell.length_c   1.000
_cell.angle_alpha   90.00
_cell.angle_beta   90.00
_cell.angle_gamma   90.00
#
_symmetry.space_group_name_H-M   'P 1'
#
loop_
_entity.id
_entity.type
_entity.pdbx_description
1 polymer ?
#
loop_
_entity_poly.entity_id
_entity_poly.type
_entity_poly.pdbx_seq_one_letter_code
_entity_poly.pdbx_strand_id
1 'polypeptide(L)'
;MIMSNMTATQHLEIIREKNRPTVNDYIPAIFNHFTELHGDRHYGDDAAILSGIATLNSTPVTVIAQVKGRNLEENKKSNFSMPHPEGYRKALRLAYQAEKFHRPVICFVDTPGAFCGVEAEKRGQGEAIAKNIAEFMTLKTPVISVVLGEGGSGGALALAVCD
;
A
#
# COMPACT_ATOMS: atom_id res chain seq x y z
N MET A 1 15.18 3.62 -21.84
CA MET A 1 15.42 2.27 -22.40
C MET A 1 16.75 1.70 -21.85
N ILE A 2 16.83 1.48 -20.53
CA ILE A 2 18.07 1.00 -19.86
C ILE A 2 17.87 -0.36 -19.15
N MET A 3 16.64 -0.87 -19.09
CA MET A 3 16.34 -2.05 -18.27
C MET A 3 16.28 -3.41 -19.01
N SER A 4 16.55 -3.48 -20.30
CA SER A 4 16.34 -4.71 -21.09
C SER A 4 17.38 -5.83 -20.87
N ASN A 5 18.47 -5.58 -20.16
CA ASN A 5 19.58 -6.54 -19.99
C ASN A 5 19.94 -6.86 -18.53
N MET A 6 19.10 -6.47 -17.56
CA MET A 6 19.37 -6.74 -16.15
C MET A 6 18.86 -8.11 -15.74
N THR A 7 19.63 -8.82 -14.92
CA THR A 7 19.19 -10.07 -14.31
C THR A 7 18.17 -9.80 -13.18
N ALA A 8 17.39 -10.82 -12.82
CA ALA A 8 16.46 -10.71 -11.68
C ALA A 8 17.18 -10.32 -10.37
N THR A 9 18.39 -10.81 -10.15
CA THR A 9 19.20 -10.45 -8.97
C THR A 9 19.54 -8.96 -8.97
N GLN A 10 19.97 -8.41 -10.12
CA GLN A 10 20.27 -6.98 -10.23
C GLN A 10 19.02 -6.10 -9.99
N HIS A 11 17.85 -6.51 -10.45
CA HIS A 11 16.59 -5.84 -10.12
C HIS A 11 16.34 -5.85 -8.62
N LEU A 12 16.51 -7.01 -7.95
CA LEU A 12 16.34 -7.12 -6.49
C LEU A 12 17.33 -6.24 -5.72
N GLU A 13 18.58 -6.13 -6.16
CA GLU A 13 19.58 -5.25 -5.55
C GLU A 13 19.12 -3.80 -5.60
N ILE A 14 18.67 -3.32 -6.77
CA ILE A 14 18.21 -1.93 -6.94
C ILE A 14 16.98 -1.62 -6.07
N ILE A 15 15.97 -2.48 -6.08
CA ILE A 15 14.74 -2.22 -5.30
C ILE A 15 14.97 -2.32 -3.78
N ARG A 16 16.10 -2.88 -3.35
CA ARG A 16 16.52 -2.96 -1.94
C ARG A 16 17.54 -1.90 -1.53
N GLU A 17 17.94 -1.04 -2.45
CA GLU A 17 18.82 0.08 -2.12
C GLU A 17 18.16 1.02 -1.08
N LYS A 18 18.95 1.40 -0.05
CA LYS A 18 18.48 2.23 1.06
C LYS A 18 18.08 3.64 0.64
N ASN A 19 18.73 4.17 -0.39
CA ASN A 19 18.59 5.56 -0.83
C ASN A 19 17.59 5.73 -1.98
N ARG A 20 16.92 4.67 -2.41
CA ARG A 20 15.89 4.82 -3.44
C ARG A 20 14.69 5.60 -2.91
N PRO A 21 13.95 6.31 -3.78
CA PRO A 21 12.71 6.95 -3.39
C PRO A 21 11.69 5.94 -2.85
N THR A 22 10.96 6.35 -1.82
CA THR A 22 9.88 5.58 -1.21
C THR A 22 8.58 6.37 -1.31
N VAL A 23 7.47 5.80 -0.85
CA VAL A 23 6.18 6.49 -0.84
C VAL A 23 6.24 7.83 -0.08
N ASN A 24 7.10 7.95 0.93
CA ASN A 24 7.30 9.19 1.69
C ASN A 24 7.89 10.33 0.83
N ASP A 25 8.54 10.02 -0.28
CA ASP A 25 9.02 10.99 -1.25
C ASP A 25 7.98 11.25 -2.34
N TYR A 26 7.33 10.19 -2.82
CA TYR A 26 6.37 10.30 -3.92
C TYR A 26 5.10 11.05 -3.53
N ILE A 27 4.55 10.82 -2.32
CA ILE A 27 3.31 11.50 -1.90
C ILE A 27 3.46 13.02 -1.93
N PRO A 28 4.44 13.65 -1.25
CA PRO A 28 4.56 15.11 -1.28
C PRO A 28 5.01 15.66 -2.64
N ALA A 29 5.63 14.86 -3.51
CA ALA A 29 6.05 15.28 -4.84
C ALA A 29 4.91 15.24 -5.88
N ILE A 30 3.95 14.34 -5.70
CA ILE A 30 2.88 14.08 -6.69
C ILE A 30 1.56 14.75 -6.27
N PHE A 31 1.24 14.75 -4.97
CA PHE A 31 -0.06 15.15 -4.47
C PHE A 31 0.01 16.43 -3.65
N ASN A 32 -1.09 17.20 -3.70
CA ASN A 32 -1.31 18.34 -2.83
C ASN A 32 -2.34 18.02 -1.75
N HIS A 33 -2.29 18.72 -0.62
CA HIS A 33 -3.27 18.65 0.47
C HIS A 33 -3.52 17.23 1.00
N PHE A 34 -2.45 16.43 1.12
CA PHE A 34 -2.58 15.08 1.67
C PHE A 34 -3.00 15.15 3.14
N THR A 35 -4.13 14.52 3.43
CA THR A 35 -4.67 14.36 4.79
C THR A 35 -4.70 12.87 5.12
N GLU A 36 -3.84 12.45 6.06
CA GLU A 36 -3.75 11.06 6.47
C GLU A 36 -4.99 10.63 7.27
N LEU A 37 -5.46 9.41 7.01
CA LEU A 37 -6.59 8.78 7.70
C LEU A 37 -6.14 7.45 8.31
N HIS A 38 -6.49 7.24 9.57
CA HIS A 38 -6.01 6.14 10.41
C HIS A 38 -7.09 5.14 10.78
N GLY A 39 -6.66 3.92 11.12
CA GLY A 39 -7.44 2.87 11.76
C GLY A 39 -8.41 2.12 10.86
N ASP A 40 -8.64 0.86 11.20
CA ASP A 40 -9.53 -0.05 10.46
C ASP A 40 -10.99 -0.04 10.94
N ARG A 41 -11.29 0.66 12.05
CA ARG A 41 -12.60 0.68 12.73
C ARG A 41 -13.01 -0.67 13.33
N HIS A 42 -12.04 -1.55 13.54
CA HIS A 42 -12.26 -2.87 14.11
C HIS A 42 -11.28 -3.21 15.24
N TYR A 43 -9.99 -3.13 14.96
CA TYR A 43 -8.94 -3.49 15.93
C TYR A 43 -7.98 -2.32 16.22
N GLY A 44 -7.44 -1.68 15.19
CA GLY A 44 -6.43 -0.65 15.39
C GLY A 44 -5.97 0.03 14.11
N ASP A 45 -4.79 0.64 14.20
CA ASP A 45 -4.10 1.20 13.05
C ASP A 45 -2.84 0.37 12.73
N ASP A 46 -2.37 0.46 11.50
CA ASP A 46 -1.13 -0.16 11.05
C ASP A 46 -0.28 0.86 10.27
N ALA A 47 0.89 1.16 10.80
CA ALA A 47 1.84 2.10 10.20
C ALA A 47 2.52 1.55 8.93
N ALA A 48 2.36 0.26 8.62
CA ALA A 48 2.80 -0.31 7.34
C ALA A 48 1.93 0.16 6.16
N ILE A 49 0.74 0.70 6.42
CA ILE A 49 -0.14 1.33 5.42
C ILE A 49 -0.32 2.80 5.74
N LEU A 50 0.21 3.65 4.87
CA LEU A 50 -0.09 5.08 4.83
C LEU A 50 -1.30 5.28 3.90
N SER A 51 -2.32 5.98 4.37
CA SER A 51 -3.52 6.16 3.57
C SER A 51 -4.24 7.46 3.89
N GLY A 52 -4.87 8.06 2.89
CA GLY A 52 -5.52 9.35 3.08
C GLY A 52 -6.22 9.88 1.84
N ILE A 53 -6.62 11.13 1.92
CA ILE A 53 -7.23 11.90 0.84
C ILE A 53 -6.24 12.97 0.41
N ALA A 54 -6.14 13.17 -0.90
CA ALA A 54 -5.25 14.17 -1.49
C ALA A 54 -5.88 14.78 -2.75
N THR A 55 -5.18 15.73 -3.38
CA THR A 55 -5.52 16.21 -4.71
C THR A 55 -4.40 15.93 -5.69
N LEU A 56 -4.78 15.41 -6.87
CA LEU A 56 -3.91 15.24 -8.03
C LEU A 56 -4.43 16.13 -9.16
N ASN A 57 -3.66 17.16 -9.56
CA ASN A 57 -4.09 18.12 -10.58
C ASN A 57 -5.53 18.64 -10.34
N SER A 58 -5.83 19.07 -9.12
CA SER A 58 -7.15 19.53 -8.67
C SER A 58 -8.24 18.46 -8.55
N THR A 59 -7.96 17.20 -8.90
CA THR A 59 -8.90 16.10 -8.75
C THR A 59 -8.72 15.47 -7.36
N PRO A 60 -9.77 15.37 -6.51
CA PRO A 60 -9.70 14.65 -5.26
C PRO A 60 -9.47 13.15 -5.50
N VAL A 61 -8.49 12.58 -4.82
CA VAL A 61 -8.14 11.16 -4.92
C VAL A 61 -7.99 10.55 -3.53
N THR A 62 -8.11 9.23 -3.44
CA THR A 62 -7.73 8.46 -2.25
C THR A 62 -6.39 7.79 -2.53
N VAL A 63 -5.42 7.98 -1.63
CA VAL A 63 -4.09 7.38 -1.73
C VAL A 63 -3.96 6.30 -0.67
N ILE A 64 -3.48 5.12 -1.07
CA ILE A 64 -3.21 3.98 -0.18
C ILE A 64 -1.82 3.45 -0.53
N ALA A 65 -0.94 3.34 0.45
CA ALA A 65 0.46 3.04 0.17
C ALA A 65 1.09 2.13 1.22
N GLN A 66 1.88 1.17 0.78
CA GLN A 66 2.75 0.40 1.66
C GLN A 66 4.02 1.20 1.96
N VAL A 67 4.37 1.27 3.24
CA VAL A 67 5.46 2.12 3.75
C VAL A 67 6.74 1.32 3.90
N LYS A 68 7.76 1.67 3.13
CA LYS A 68 9.13 1.16 3.29
C LYS A 68 9.97 2.19 4.04
N GLY A 69 10.63 1.78 5.12
CA GLY A 69 11.56 2.62 5.86
C GLY A 69 12.96 2.63 5.22
N ARG A 70 13.74 3.69 5.44
CA ARG A 70 15.12 3.83 4.97
C ARG A 70 16.16 3.36 5.97
N ASN A 71 15.78 3.29 7.23
CA ASN A 71 16.63 2.85 8.33
C ASN A 71 15.90 1.84 9.20
N LEU A 72 16.61 1.26 10.16
CA LEU A 72 16.08 0.21 11.00
C LEU A 72 14.87 0.66 11.83
N GLU A 73 14.88 1.88 12.36
CA GLU A 73 13.81 2.41 13.21
C GLU A 73 12.53 2.66 12.40
N GLU A 74 12.65 3.25 11.21
CA GLU A 74 11.53 3.42 10.30
C GLU A 74 10.95 2.07 9.85
N ASN A 75 11.81 1.11 9.53
CA ASN A 75 11.38 -0.24 9.14
C ASN A 75 10.66 -0.97 10.28
N LYS A 76 11.16 -0.87 11.52
CA LYS A 76 10.45 -1.43 12.68
C LYS A 76 9.07 -0.80 12.85
N LYS A 77 8.95 0.53 12.69
CA LYS A 77 7.68 1.26 12.80
C LYS A 77 6.66 0.79 11.75
N SER A 78 7.11 0.53 10.53
CA SER A 78 6.26 0.06 9.42
C SER A 78 6.24 -1.48 9.29
N ASN A 79 6.59 -2.22 10.31
CA ASN A 79 6.68 -3.70 10.28
C ASN A 79 7.47 -4.23 9.07
N PHE A 80 8.57 -3.55 8.70
CA PHE A 80 9.37 -3.86 7.50
C PHE A 80 8.54 -3.86 6.20
N SER A 81 7.57 -2.99 6.10
CA SER A 81 6.61 -2.91 4.99
C SER A 81 5.73 -4.15 4.85
N MET A 82 5.52 -4.86 5.95
CA MET A 82 4.65 -6.04 6.01
C MET A 82 3.36 -5.70 6.77
N PRO A 83 2.24 -5.42 6.10
CA PRO A 83 1.02 -5.03 6.78
C PRO A 83 0.40 -6.17 7.59
N HIS A 84 -0.14 -5.80 8.75
CA HIS A 84 -1.04 -6.61 9.55
C HIS A 84 -2.48 -6.58 9.00
N PRO A 85 -3.42 -7.42 9.50
CA PRO A 85 -4.80 -7.44 9.03
C PRO A 85 -5.49 -6.08 9.08
N GLU A 86 -5.21 -5.29 10.12
CA GLU A 86 -5.75 -3.94 10.30
C GLU A 86 -5.28 -2.97 9.21
N GLY A 87 -4.10 -3.15 8.65
CA GLY A 87 -3.62 -2.37 7.51
C GLY A 87 -4.45 -2.63 6.25
N TYR A 88 -4.72 -3.90 5.95
CA TYR A 88 -5.56 -4.27 4.81
C TYR A 88 -7.02 -3.83 5.00
N ARG A 89 -7.59 -3.99 6.21
CA ARG A 89 -8.93 -3.50 6.50
C ARG A 89 -9.03 -1.98 6.42
N LYS A 90 -7.99 -1.24 6.87
CA LYS A 90 -7.90 0.22 6.69
C LYS A 90 -7.91 0.59 5.21
N ALA A 91 -7.12 -0.09 4.39
CA ALA A 91 -7.08 0.12 2.94
C ALA A 91 -8.46 -0.08 2.30
N LEU A 92 -9.13 -1.19 2.58
CA LEU A 92 -10.46 -1.49 2.05
C LEU A 92 -11.51 -0.49 2.51
N ARG A 93 -11.48 -0.10 3.78
CA ARG A 93 -12.38 0.94 4.31
C ARG A 93 -12.26 2.25 3.54
N LEU A 94 -11.04 2.66 3.20
CA LEU A 94 -10.81 3.88 2.43
C LEU A 94 -11.17 3.73 0.95
N ALA A 95 -11.00 2.53 0.39
CA ALA A 95 -11.46 2.22 -0.97
C ALA A 95 -13.00 2.33 -1.08
N TYR A 96 -13.76 1.80 -0.12
CA TYR A 96 -15.20 2.00 -0.07
C TYR A 96 -15.61 3.47 0.13
N GLN A 97 -14.84 4.20 0.96
CA GLN A 97 -15.08 5.64 1.08
C GLN A 97 -14.80 6.38 -0.23
N ALA A 98 -13.77 5.97 -0.95
CA ALA A 98 -13.44 6.53 -2.26
C ALA A 98 -14.57 6.29 -3.26
N GLU A 99 -15.07 5.06 -3.35
CA GLU A 99 -16.24 4.71 -4.18
C GLU A 99 -17.45 5.56 -3.85
N LYS A 100 -17.82 5.65 -2.56
CA LYS A 100 -18.95 6.45 -2.09
C LYS A 100 -18.88 7.92 -2.52
N PHE A 101 -17.69 8.49 -2.57
CA PHE A 101 -17.46 9.90 -2.94
C PHE A 101 -16.90 10.08 -4.36
N HIS A 102 -16.92 9.02 -5.17
CA HIS A 102 -16.47 9.03 -6.57
C HIS A 102 -15.02 9.53 -6.75
N ARG A 103 -14.13 9.20 -5.80
CA ARG A 103 -12.71 9.50 -5.90
C ARG A 103 -11.95 8.31 -6.49
N PRO A 104 -11.09 8.50 -7.49
CA PRO A 104 -10.13 7.47 -7.88
C PRO A 104 -9.26 7.03 -6.70
N VAL A 105 -8.90 5.75 -6.68
CA VAL A 105 -7.97 5.16 -5.71
C VAL A 105 -6.61 5.00 -6.38
N ILE A 106 -5.56 5.48 -5.72
CA ILE A 106 -4.17 5.31 -6.17
C ILE A 106 -3.43 4.51 -5.11
N CYS A 107 -3.01 3.30 -5.46
CA CYS A 107 -2.27 2.39 -4.61
C CYS A 107 -0.79 2.41 -4.95
N PHE A 108 0.07 2.49 -3.94
CA PHE A 108 1.51 2.29 -4.08
C PHE A 108 1.91 1.00 -3.37
N VAL A 109 2.51 0.09 -4.13
CA VAL A 109 2.89 -1.24 -3.66
C VAL A 109 4.40 -1.33 -3.49
N ASP A 110 4.83 -1.68 -2.28
CA ASP A 110 6.23 -1.89 -1.94
C ASP A 110 6.36 -2.74 -0.66
N THR A 111 6.20 -4.03 -0.80
CA THR A 111 6.21 -4.98 0.32
C THR A 111 6.88 -6.30 -0.04
N PRO A 112 7.65 -6.90 0.88
CA PRO A 112 8.10 -8.29 0.71
C PRO A 112 6.96 -9.31 0.92
N GLY A 113 5.82 -8.88 1.50
CA GLY A 113 4.66 -9.72 1.77
C GLY A 113 3.83 -9.20 2.95
N ALA A 114 2.79 -9.93 3.31
CA ALA A 114 2.02 -9.67 4.52
C ALA A 114 2.81 -10.08 5.78
N PHE A 115 2.53 -9.44 6.91
CA PHE A 115 3.16 -9.81 8.17
C PHE A 115 2.83 -11.27 8.53
N CYS A 116 3.87 -12.07 8.73
CA CYS A 116 3.76 -13.48 9.12
C CYS A 116 3.95 -13.63 10.64
N GLY A 117 2.88 -13.90 11.35
CA GLY A 117 2.96 -14.09 12.80
C GLY A 117 1.64 -14.53 13.40
N VAL A 118 1.70 -15.27 14.50
CA VAL A 118 0.54 -15.85 15.17
C VAL A 118 -0.53 -14.81 15.49
N GLU A 119 -0.14 -13.62 15.93
CA GLU A 119 -1.08 -12.56 16.28
C GLU A 119 -1.78 -11.98 15.03
N ALA A 120 -1.10 -11.90 13.90
CA ALA A 120 -1.73 -11.50 12.65
C ALA A 120 -2.74 -12.56 12.17
N GLU A 121 -2.37 -13.83 12.24
CA GLU A 121 -3.28 -14.95 11.88
C GLU A 121 -4.51 -14.98 12.78
N LYS A 122 -4.37 -14.79 14.09
CA LYS A 122 -5.50 -14.70 15.04
C LYS A 122 -6.46 -13.56 14.71
N ARG A 123 -5.97 -12.47 14.12
CA ARG A 123 -6.78 -11.32 13.71
C ARG A 123 -7.26 -11.38 12.26
N GLY A 124 -7.10 -12.55 11.60
CA GLY A 124 -7.65 -12.81 10.28
C GLY A 124 -6.81 -12.26 9.12
N GLN A 125 -5.49 -12.52 9.11
CA GLN A 125 -4.58 -12.05 8.05
C GLN A 125 -5.01 -12.53 6.67
N GLY A 126 -5.25 -13.83 6.51
CA GLY A 126 -5.68 -14.41 5.25
C GLY A 126 -7.05 -13.88 4.79
N GLU A 127 -7.99 -13.73 5.71
CA GLU A 127 -9.32 -13.16 5.42
C GLU A 127 -9.22 -11.70 4.94
N ALA A 128 -8.43 -10.87 5.65
CA ALA A 128 -8.27 -9.46 5.28
C ALA A 128 -7.66 -9.29 3.88
N ILE A 129 -6.66 -10.11 3.52
CA ILE A 129 -6.05 -10.13 2.19
C ILE A 129 -7.07 -10.59 1.13
N ALA A 130 -7.72 -11.74 1.36
CA ALA A 130 -8.68 -12.30 0.40
C ALA A 130 -9.85 -11.34 0.15
N LYS A 131 -10.35 -10.71 1.20
CA LYS A 131 -11.42 -9.71 1.10
C LYS A 131 -10.97 -8.48 0.30
N ASN A 132 -9.77 -7.96 0.54
CA ASN A 132 -9.24 -6.86 -0.28
C ASN A 132 -9.20 -7.23 -1.76
N ILE A 133 -8.65 -8.40 -2.11
CA ILE A 133 -8.56 -8.86 -3.50
C ILE A 133 -9.95 -8.93 -4.13
N ALA A 134 -10.92 -9.54 -3.46
CA ALA A 134 -12.28 -9.69 -3.99
C ALA A 134 -13.00 -8.34 -4.16
N GLU A 135 -12.90 -7.47 -3.17
CA GLU A 135 -13.67 -6.22 -3.13
C GLU A 135 -13.06 -5.12 -4.02
N PHE A 136 -11.73 -5.04 -4.12
CA PHE A 136 -11.07 -4.09 -5.04
C PHE A 136 -11.47 -4.36 -6.50
N MET A 137 -11.68 -5.63 -6.89
CA MET A 137 -12.15 -5.99 -8.23
C MET A 137 -13.57 -5.51 -8.55
N THR A 138 -14.36 -5.16 -7.55
CA THR A 138 -15.77 -4.79 -7.71
C THR A 138 -16.05 -3.32 -7.47
N LEU A 139 -15.04 -2.54 -7.11
CA LEU A 139 -15.16 -1.10 -6.89
C LEU A 139 -15.63 -0.39 -8.16
N LYS A 140 -16.58 0.53 -7.99
CA LYS A 140 -17.14 1.35 -9.09
C LYS A 140 -16.45 2.70 -9.24
N THR A 141 -15.21 2.78 -8.83
CA THR A 141 -14.34 3.94 -9.03
C THR A 141 -13.00 3.46 -9.57
N PRO A 142 -12.30 4.23 -10.41
CA PRO A 142 -11.01 3.79 -10.96
C PRO A 142 -9.99 3.46 -9.85
N VAL A 143 -9.30 2.34 -10.00
CA VAL A 143 -8.22 1.92 -9.12
C VAL A 143 -6.95 1.78 -9.94
N ILE A 144 -5.92 2.51 -9.55
CA ILE A 144 -4.60 2.48 -10.19
C ILE A 144 -3.58 2.01 -9.18
N SER A 145 -2.82 0.97 -9.52
CA SER A 145 -1.73 0.47 -8.67
C SER A 145 -0.38 0.68 -9.31
N VAL A 146 0.55 1.21 -8.55
CA VAL A 146 1.94 1.46 -8.95
C VAL A 146 2.88 0.65 -8.06
N VAL A 147 3.60 -0.30 -8.65
CA VAL A 147 4.62 -1.07 -7.93
C VAL A 147 5.91 -0.26 -7.89
N LEU A 148 6.30 0.19 -6.71
CA LEU A 148 7.50 1.02 -6.51
C LEU A 148 8.78 0.20 -6.30
N GLY A 149 8.63 -1.01 -5.74
CA GLY A 149 9.75 -1.85 -5.38
C GLY A 149 9.35 -3.33 -5.31
N GLU A 150 9.31 -3.91 -4.12
CA GLU A 150 8.92 -5.31 -3.94
C GLU A 150 7.40 -5.47 -4.05
N GLY A 151 6.97 -6.48 -4.81
CA GLY A 151 5.57 -6.87 -4.97
C GLY A 151 5.32 -8.28 -4.44
N GLY A 152 5.49 -8.51 -3.13
CA GLY A 152 5.50 -9.84 -2.52
C GLY A 152 4.11 -10.42 -2.27
N SER A 153 3.79 -11.54 -2.98
CA SER A 153 2.70 -12.46 -2.63
C SER A 153 1.33 -11.80 -2.44
N GLY A 154 0.46 -12.39 -1.62
CA GLY A 154 -0.87 -11.88 -1.27
C GLY A 154 -0.83 -10.49 -0.62
N GLY A 155 0.26 -10.17 0.07
CA GLY A 155 0.44 -8.85 0.68
C GLY A 155 0.49 -7.70 -0.34
N ALA A 156 1.10 -7.94 -1.49
CA ALA A 156 1.08 -7.00 -2.61
C ALA A 156 -0.25 -7.05 -3.36
N LEU A 157 -0.75 -8.26 -3.67
CA LEU A 157 -1.99 -8.45 -4.42
C LEU A 157 -3.19 -7.76 -3.78
N ALA A 158 -3.24 -7.72 -2.44
CA ALA A 158 -4.32 -7.06 -1.69
C ALA A 158 -4.50 -5.56 -2.03
N LEU A 159 -3.50 -4.93 -2.67
CA LEU A 159 -3.55 -3.54 -3.15
C LEU A 159 -3.26 -3.41 -4.65
N ALA A 160 -2.78 -4.47 -5.30
CA ALA A 160 -2.36 -4.45 -6.69
C ALA A 160 -3.47 -4.88 -7.66
N VAL A 161 -4.59 -5.35 -7.16
CA VAL A 161 -5.77 -5.67 -7.99
C VAL A 161 -6.42 -4.34 -8.40
N CYS A 162 -6.39 -4.05 -9.70
CA CYS A 162 -6.75 -2.73 -10.25
C CYS A 162 -7.31 -2.85 -11.67
N ASP A 163 -7.77 -1.72 -12.22
CA ASP A 163 -8.24 -1.59 -13.60
C ASP A 163 -7.11 -1.69 -14.64
#